data_fc4007d78ca40ee78eadd39e134fc313
#
_entry.id   fc4007d78ca40ee78eadd39e134fc313
#
_cell.length_a   1.000
_cell.length_b   1.000
_cell.length_c   1.000
_cell.angle_alpha   90.00
_cell.angle_beta   90.00
_cell.angle_gamma   90.00
#
_symmetry.space_group_name_H-M   'P 1'
#
loop_
_entity.id
_entity.type
_entity.pdbx_description
1 polymer ?
#
loop_
_entity_poly.entity_id
_entity_poly.type
_entity_poly.pdbx_seq_one_letter_code
_entity_poly.pdbx_strand_id
1 'polypeptide(L)'
;MQKKSSGDSKPRIPLEHGGIQVNFCKNPGCENYGIPAAPTTGRGAQRDRYAVVGAGRQYPVLKCHACGEFPPLKSNQGIAEEHERLGAYLSVPAETSCPDAHCANHGVSVSIGSPHYRSYGTTRSGSKRYRCNACTKTFSVGSSTVGQKQPHKNRLIFQLLMNKAPFRRICEIADIAPGTLYPKLDFLHRQCLAFVGHREQRLVQDFSIPRLYIGIDRQDYVVNWTQRQDKRNVRLTAVGSADNATRYVFGMHLNFDPDAEADAIEHEAAALKDGKVQMPFRRHARLWLASDYAAARQKRKNTLFGSDGTLSAAVAARYKDAESRSDIEVFEEPRRTTQLPKTGMQVHAEYTLYGHCFLLRDLSRGAEKIRLFLDQDSGMRAAALGAFNERVADRTADAFYVRINKDMTVDERKHALKDSRQHFRALAEGHPELDRQALRLFVIKEALADMSVIGHWKDRWLTHPFPSMSEPEKAVCYLTDYDDYDEDHLAWLYNKASLRAIDAFFMQVRRRLSLLERPIATASNERRVWHGYSAYNPRSIVKLLEMFRVFYNYVLVGRDKQTPAMRLGLAKGRVGLEDIVYFQP
;
A
#
# COMPACT_ATOMS: atom_id res chain seq x y z
N MET A 1 -22.34 35.25 41.53
CA MET A 1 -21.18 34.97 40.66
C MET A 1 -21.06 33.47 40.46
N GLN A 2 -21.68 32.92 39.42
CA GLN A 2 -21.56 31.50 39.07
C GLN A 2 -20.19 31.29 38.40
N LYS A 3 -19.37 30.39 38.95
CA LYS A 3 -18.11 29.93 38.33
C LYS A 3 -18.43 29.35 36.96
N LYS A 4 -17.94 29.97 35.88
CA LYS A 4 -17.92 29.36 34.56
C LYS A 4 -17.27 27.99 34.68
N SER A 5 -18.02 26.95 34.32
CA SER A 5 -17.54 25.59 34.16
C SER A 5 -16.28 25.60 33.24
N SER A 6 -15.30 24.82 33.61
CA SER A 6 -14.07 24.59 32.83
C SER A 6 -14.44 24.19 31.41
N GLY A 7 -14.35 25.16 30.48
CA GLY A 7 -14.59 24.89 29.07
C GLY A 7 -13.63 23.81 28.58
N ASP A 8 -14.18 22.79 27.93
CA ASP A 8 -13.41 21.77 27.22
C ASP A 8 -12.45 22.46 26.26
N SER A 9 -11.18 22.53 26.64
CA SER A 9 -10.14 23.05 25.77
C SER A 9 -10.00 22.08 24.58
N LYS A 10 -10.21 22.60 23.36
CA LYS A 10 -10.04 21.80 22.14
C LYS A 10 -8.68 21.09 22.19
N PRO A 11 -8.65 19.79 21.85
CA PRO A 11 -7.41 19.04 21.85
C PRO A 11 -6.41 19.67 20.86
N ARG A 12 -5.16 19.78 21.25
CA ARG A 12 -4.07 20.35 20.41
C ARG A 12 -3.54 19.36 19.39
N ILE A 13 -3.79 18.06 19.58
CA ILE A 13 -3.50 16.97 18.65
C ILE A 13 -4.77 16.15 18.43
N PRO A 14 -4.91 15.45 17.28
CA PRO A 14 -5.99 14.50 17.09
C PRO A 14 -5.99 13.40 18.16
N LEU A 15 -7.17 13.12 18.69
CA LEU A 15 -7.35 12.05 19.66
C LEU A 15 -7.10 10.69 19.03
N GLU A 16 -6.74 9.71 19.85
CA GLU A 16 -6.66 8.32 19.43
C GLU A 16 -8.02 7.85 18.89
N HIS A 17 -7.98 7.02 17.87
CA HIS A 17 -9.18 6.45 17.28
C HIS A 17 -8.95 4.99 16.88
N GLY A 18 -9.77 4.06 17.37
CA GLY A 18 -9.68 2.64 17.03
C GLY A 18 -8.32 2.00 17.35
N GLY A 19 -7.65 2.42 18.43
CA GLY A 19 -6.31 1.95 18.78
C GLY A 19 -5.19 2.57 17.93
N ILE A 20 -5.52 3.55 17.08
CA ILE A 20 -4.54 4.23 16.23
C ILE A 20 -4.22 5.62 16.82
N GLN A 21 -2.94 5.81 17.15
CA GLN A 21 -2.34 7.09 17.46
C GLN A 21 -0.98 7.20 16.80
N VAL A 22 -0.87 8.09 15.81
CA VAL A 22 0.37 8.26 15.04
C VAL A 22 1.08 9.60 15.31
N ASN A 23 0.52 10.45 16.18
CA ASN A 23 1.08 11.78 16.44
C ASN A 23 2.16 11.74 17.54
N PHE A 24 3.33 11.23 17.17
CA PHE A 24 4.54 11.10 17.98
C PHE A 24 5.79 11.27 17.11
N CYS A 25 6.96 11.41 17.73
CA CYS A 25 8.25 11.47 17.04
C CYS A 25 8.51 10.22 16.19
N LYS A 26 8.94 10.41 14.94
CA LYS A 26 9.22 9.30 13.99
C LYS A 26 10.71 8.95 13.91
N ASN A 27 11.55 9.54 14.73
CA ASN A 27 12.97 9.20 14.81
C ASN A 27 13.17 8.03 15.77
N PRO A 28 13.52 6.82 15.30
CA PRO A 28 13.70 5.64 16.15
C PRO A 28 14.80 5.82 17.21
N GLY A 29 15.85 6.57 16.92
CA GLY A 29 16.93 6.88 17.88
C GLY A 29 16.57 7.94 18.94
N CYS A 30 15.30 8.40 18.97
CA CYS A 30 14.86 9.42 19.92
C CYS A 30 14.08 8.80 21.09
N GLU A 31 14.33 9.25 22.31
CA GLU A 31 13.59 8.83 23.52
C GLU A 31 12.07 9.04 23.44
N ASN A 32 11.60 9.92 22.53
CA ASN A 32 10.19 10.20 22.30
C ASN A 32 9.57 9.37 21.15
N TYR A 33 10.33 8.47 20.56
CA TYR A 33 9.80 7.59 19.50
C TYR A 33 8.65 6.71 20.03
N GLY A 34 7.55 6.70 19.32
CA GLY A 34 6.36 5.92 19.69
C GLY A 34 5.57 6.46 20.89
N ILE A 35 6.05 7.52 21.56
CA ILE A 35 5.35 8.12 22.71
C ILE A 35 4.47 9.29 22.20
N PRO A 36 3.13 9.17 22.28
CA PRO A 36 2.24 10.21 21.78
C PRO A 36 2.37 11.52 22.56
N ALA A 37 2.08 12.63 21.87
CA ALA A 37 1.93 13.92 22.53
C ALA A 37 0.67 13.94 23.40
N ALA A 38 0.68 14.70 24.50
CA ALA A 38 -0.52 14.90 25.31
C ALA A 38 -1.59 15.69 24.53
N PRO A 39 -2.87 15.28 24.58
CA PRO A 39 -3.96 15.97 23.87
C PRO A 39 -4.20 17.40 24.37
N THR A 40 -3.98 17.64 25.66
CA THR A 40 -4.16 18.94 26.32
C THR A 40 -2.94 19.28 27.14
N THR A 41 -2.59 20.57 27.21
CA THR A 41 -1.57 21.07 28.13
C THR A 41 -2.26 21.91 29.20
N GLY A 42 -2.24 21.44 30.46
CA GLY A 42 -2.77 22.18 31.61
C GLY A 42 -1.73 23.16 32.19
N ARG A 43 -2.18 24.20 32.93
CA ARG A 43 -1.31 25.01 33.80
C ARG A 43 -0.73 24.08 34.87
N GLY A 44 0.61 23.96 34.93
CA GLY A 44 1.30 23.07 35.86
C GLY A 44 1.58 21.65 35.35
N ALA A 45 1.20 21.31 34.11
CA ALA A 45 1.62 20.05 33.51
C ALA A 45 3.15 19.98 33.37
N GLN A 46 3.70 18.80 33.62
CA GLN A 46 5.10 18.47 33.31
C GLN A 46 5.44 18.98 31.90
N ARG A 47 6.63 19.52 31.69
CA ARG A 47 7.07 20.08 30.40
C ARG A 47 6.83 19.03 29.33
N ASP A 48 5.90 19.30 28.42
CA ASP A 48 5.53 18.32 27.39
C ASP A 48 6.73 18.01 26.48
N ARG A 49 6.78 16.79 26.01
CA ARG A 49 7.79 16.26 25.07
C ARG A 49 7.74 16.98 23.71
N TYR A 50 6.63 17.67 23.41
CA TYR A 50 6.33 18.22 22.10
C TYR A 50 5.72 19.61 22.13
N ALA A 51 6.02 20.40 21.10
CA ALA A 51 5.31 21.61 20.75
C ALA A 51 4.50 21.43 19.47
N VAL A 52 3.27 21.92 19.42
CA VAL A 52 2.52 22.05 18.16
C VAL A 52 2.88 23.38 17.53
N VAL A 53 3.48 23.33 16.34
CA VAL A 53 3.95 24.48 15.58
C VAL A 53 3.03 24.69 14.37
N GLY A 54 2.80 25.95 13.98
CA GLY A 54 1.95 26.26 12.84
C GLY A 54 0.45 26.14 13.15
N ALA A 55 0.02 26.42 14.38
CA ALA A 55 -1.38 26.40 14.79
C ALA A 55 -2.31 27.30 13.93
N GLY A 56 -1.77 28.30 13.22
CA GLY A 56 -2.51 29.11 12.24
C GLY A 56 -2.47 28.57 10.81
N ARG A 57 -1.74 27.49 10.54
CA ARG A 57 -1.61 26.88 9.21
C ARG A 57 -2.60 25.74 9.03
N GLN A 58 -2.91 25.42 7.79
CA GLN A 58 -3.80 24.29 7.45
C GLN A 58 -3.20 22.93 7.90
N TYR A 59 -1.88 22.83 7.91
CA TYR A 59 -1.11 21.64 8.29
C TYR A 59 -0.19 21.95 9.47
N PRO A 60 -0.66 21.82 10.72
CA PRO A 60 0.19 21.96 11.89
C PRO A 60 1.14 20.77 12.02
N VAL A 61 2.31 21.00 12.60
CA VAL A 61 3.33 19.98 12.81
C VAL A 61 3.62 19.78 14.30
N LEU A 62 4.08 18.60 14.66
CA LEU A 62 4.47 18.22 15.99
C LEU A 62 6.00 18.31 16.11
N LYS A 63 6.54 19.34 16.78
CA LYS A 63 7.98 19.46 17.00
C LYS A 63 8.40 18.70 18.25
N CYS A 64 9.28 17.72 18.08
CA CYS A 64 9.91 16.99 19.19
C CYS A 64 10.95 17.87 19.89
N HIS A 65 10.90 17.96 21.24
CA HIS A 65 11.87 18.75 22.00
C HIS A 65 13.21 18.05 22.14
N ALA A 66 13.26 16.71 22.08
CA ALA A 66 14.49 15.96 22.24
C ALA A 66 15.37 15.96 20.98
N CYS A 67 14.80 15.60 19.81
CA CYS A 67 15.59 15.47 18.58
C CYS A 67 15.30 16.54 17.51
N GLY A 68 14.32 17.41 17.74
CA GLY A 68 13.94 18.46 16.79
C GLY A 68 13.14 17.98 15.58
N GLU A 69 12.81 16.69 15.46
CA GLU A 69 11.94 16.20 14.39
C GLU A 69 10.56 16.85 14.45
N PHE A 70 9.96 17.11 13.28
CA PHE A 70 8.69 17.84 13.19
C PHE A 70 7.69 17.18 12.22
N PRO A 71 7.23 15.93 12.50
CA PRO A 71 6.23 15.27 11.66
C PRO A 71 4.92 16.08 11.64
N PRO A 72 4.24 16.18 10.47
CA PRO A 72 2.93 16.79 10.38
C PRO A 72 1.91 15.98 11.17
N LEU A 73 0.99 16.68 11.84
CA LEU A 73 -0.12 16.03 12.52
C LEU A 73 -1.03 15.33 11.52
N LYS A 74 -1.56 14.17 11.90
CA LYS A 74 -2.49 13.37 11.10
C LYS A 74 -3.77 13.08 11.87
N SER A 75 -4.89 13.03 11.18
CA SER A 75 -6.15 12.54 11.73
C SER A 75 -6.06 11.05 12.00
N ASN A 76 -6.08 10.64 13.25
CA ASN A 76 -6.11 9.22 13.62
C ASN A 76 -7.41 8.56 13.13
N GLN A 77 -8.53 9.29 13.17
CA GLN A 77 -9.80 8.84 12.62
C GLN A 77 -9.70 8.59 11.11
N GLY A 78 -9.14 9.52 10.33
CA GLY A 78 -8.98 9.34 8.88
C GLY A 78 -8.08 8.15 8.53
N ILE A 79 -7.05 7.87 9.34
CA ILE A 79 -6.20 6.69 9.17
C ILE A 79 -6.99 5.43 9.50
N ALA A 80 -7.76 5.40 10.59
CA ALA A 80 -8.57 4.26 10.99
C ALA A 80 -9.63 3.92 9.92
N GLU A 81 -10.35 4.93 9.43
CA GLU A 81 -11.33 4.77 8.35
C GLU A 81 -10.69 4.19 7.08
N GLU A 82 -9.49 4.62 6.73
CA GLU A 82 -8.79 4.11 5.55
C GLU A 82 -8.26 2.70 5.79
N HIS A 83 -7.72 2.40 6.97
CA HIS A 83 -7.30 1.05 7.36
C HIS A 83 -8.48 0.07 7.32
N GLU A 84 -9.63 0.45 7.88
CA GLU A 84 -10.87 -0.35 7.85
C GLU A 84 -11.33 -0.59 6.40
N ARG A 85 -11.34 0.46 5.56
CA ARG A 85 -11.71 0.34 4.15
C ARG A 85 -10.81 -0.65 3.41
N LEU A 86 -9.49 -0.53 3.58
CA LEU A 86 -8.52 -1.40 2.90
C LEU A 86 -8.56 -2.83 3.43
N GLY A 87 -8.85 -3.01 4.71
CA GLY A 87 -8.95 -4.31 5.39
C GLY A 87 -10.32 -5.00 5.27
N ALA A 88 -11.34 -4.33 4.72
CA ALA A 88 -12.71 -4.83 4.68
C ALA A 88 -12.86 -6.22 4.05
N TYR A 89 -12.02 -6.57 3.08
CA TYR A 89 -12.03 -7.87 2.42
C TYR A 89 -11.61 -9.04 3.34
N LEU A 90 -10.96 -8.76 4.47
CA LEU A 90 -10.62 -9.75 5.50
C LEU A 90 -11.82 -10.09 6.39
N SER A 91 -12.87 -9.27 6.38
CA SER A 91 -14.09 -9.57 7.11
C SER A 91 -14.75 -10.78 6.44
N VAL A 92 -15.06 -11.81 7.24
CA VAL A 92 -15.77 -12.98 6.72
C VAL A 92 -17.13 -12.49 6.25
N PRO A 93 -17.52 -12.72 4.97
CA PRO A 93 -18.91 -12.54 4.59
C PRO A 93 -19.75 -13.35 5.57
N ALA A 94 -20.87 -12.81 6.04
CA ALA A 94 -21.79 -13.56 6.88
C ALA A 94 -22.11 -14.86 6.14
N GLU A 95 -21.50 -15.97 6.58
CA GLU A 95 -21.65 -17.26 5.94
C GLU A 95 -23.13 -17.64 5.94
N THR A 96 -23.60 -18.33 4.91
CA THR A 96 -24.98 -18.73 4.83
C THR A 96 -25.36 -19.51 6.09
N SER A 97 -26.33 -19.01 6.83
CA SER A 97 -26.83 -19.59 8.07
C SER A 97 -28.33 -19.86 7.97
N CYS A 98 -28.92 -20.36 9.03
CA CYS A 98 -30.38 -20.51 9.08
C CYS A 98 -31.07 -19.16 8.82
N PRO A 99 -32.01 -19.09 7.85
CA PRO A 99 -32.70 -17.84 7.51
C PRO A 99 -33.71 -17.36 8.56
N ASP A 100 -33.98 -18.17 9.56
CA ASP A 100 -34.88 -17.82 10.64
C ASP A 100 -34.15 -17.01 11.71
N ALA A 101 -34.46 -15.72 11.80
CA ALA A 101 -33.82 -14.80 12.74
C ALA A 101 -34.01 -15.19 14.23
N HIS A 102 -35.02 -16.00 14.53
CA HIS A 102 -35.29 -16.49 15.90
C HIS A 102 -34.71 -17.87 16.20
N CYS A 103 -34.01 -18.47 15.25
CA CYS A 103 -33.41 -19.78 15.41
C CYS A 103 -32.04 -19.70 16.10
N ALA A 104 -31.76 -20.64 17.00
CA ALA A 104 -30.46 -20.76 17.66
C ALA A 104 -29.27 -20.93 16.69
N ASN A 105 -29.52 -21.42 15.46
CA ASN A 105 -28.52 -21.55 14.42
C ASN A 105 -28.50 -20.35 13.45
N HIS A 106 -29.24 -19.27 13.74
CA HIS A 106 -29.10 -18.04 12.98
C HIS A 106 -27.72 -17.42 13.26
N GLY A 107 -26.97 -17.09 12.21
CA GLY A 107 -25.58 -16.62 12.34
C GLY A 107 -24.52 -17.73 12.50
N VAL A 108 -24.92 -18.99 12.71
CA VAL A 108 -24.00 -20.14 12.71
C VAL A 108 -23.85 -20.63 11.29
N SER A 109 -22.62 -20.61 10.77
CA SER A 109 -22.33 -20.99 9.38
C SER A 109 -22.70 -22.44 9.05
N VAL A 110 -23.20 -22.67 7.82
CA VAL A 110 -23.39 -24.02 7.30
C VAL A 110 -22.10 -24.79 7.12
N SER A 111 -20.95 -24.11 7.01
CA SER A 111 -19.63 -24.74 6.88
C SER A 111 -19.21 -25.49 8.14
N ILE A 112 -19.74 -25.12 9.31
CA ILE A 112 -19.51 -25.83 10.56
C ILE A 112 -20.14 -27.24 10.52
N GLY A 113 -21.19 -27.44 9.69
CA GLY A 113 -21.81 -28.74 9.46
C GLY A 113 -22.59 -29.28 10.68
N SER A 114 -22.45 -30.59 10.91
CA SER A 114 -23.02 -31.25 12.10
C SER A 114 -22.34 -30.75 13.39
N PRO A 115 -23.10 -30.41 14.47
CA PRO A 115 -24.50 -30.80 14.72
C PRO A 115 -25.56 -29.80 14.21
N HIS A 116 -25.20 -28.67 13.65
CA HIS A 116 -26.12 -27.56 13.35
C HIS A 116 -26.97 -27.78 12.11
N TYR A 117 -26.39 -28.39 11.07
CA TYR A 117 -27.03 -28.57 9.76
C TYR A 117 -26.79 -29.96 9.20
N ARG A 118 -27.76 -30.44 8.40
CA ARG A 118 -27.59 -31.62 7.58
C ARG A 118 -27.82 -31.32 6.09
N SER A 119 -27.06 -31.96 5.24
CA SER A 119 -27.27 -31.87 3.79
C SER A 119 -28.67 -32.39 3.42
N TYR A 120 -29.36 -31.65 2.54
CA TYR A 120 -30.74 -31.98 2.09
C TYR A 120 -30.82 -31.98 0.56
N GLY A 121 -29.81 -32.49 -0.10
CA GLY A 121 -29.73 -32.60 -1.56
C GLY A 121 -29.37 -31.30 -2.27
N THR A 122 -29.77 -31.19 -3.53
CA THR A 122 -29.51 -30.03 -4.39
C THR A 122 -30.80 -29.51 -5.02
N THR A 123 -30.82 -28.24 -5.42
CA THR A 123 -31.89 -27.66 -6.24
C THR A 123 -31.76 -28.13 -7.70
N ARG A 124 -32.80 -27.89 -8.53
CA ARG A 124 -32.71 -28.12 -10.00
C ARG A 124 -31.58 -27.29 -10.65
N SER A 125 -31.19 -26.16 -10.04
CA SER A 125 -30.09 -25.30 -10.49
C SER A 125 -28.71 -25.71 -9.94
N GLY A 126 -28.61 -26.88 -9.25
CA GLY A 126 -27.35 -27.37 -8.70
C GLY A 126 -26.91 -26.78 -7.37
N SER A 127 -27.68 -25.88 -6.77
CA SER A 127 -27.35 -25.29 -5.46
C SER A 127 -27.54 -26.31 -4.34
N LYS A 128 -26.58 -26.40 -3.40
CA LYS A 128 -26.67 -27.25 -2.21
C LYS A 128 -27.81 -26.81 -1.31
N ARG A 129 -28.59 -27.74 -0.78
CA ARG A 129 -29.64 -27.52 0.20
C ARG A 129 -29.23 -28.06 1.55
N TYR A 130 -29.60 -27.32 2.56
CA TYR A 130 -29.39 -27.72 3.95
C TYR A 130 -30.70 -27.67 4.73
N ARG A 131 -30.79 -28.52 5.74
CA ARG A 131 -31.85 -28.46 6.75
C ARG A 131 -31.24 -28.09 8.09
N CYS A 132 -31.80 -27.07 8.71
CA CYS A 132 -31.42 -26.67 10.06
C CYS A 132 -31.86 -27.74 11.07
N ASN A 133 -30.97 -28.18 11.94
CA ASN A 133 -31.30 -29.20 12.95
C ASN A 133 -32.09 -28.60 14.12
N ALA A 134 -32.02 -27.28 14.36
CA ALA A 134 -32.75 -26.62 15.45
C ALA A 134 -34.20 -26.30 15.05
N CYS A 135 -34.45 -25.62 13.92
CA CYS A 135 -35.79 -25.17 13.53
C CYS A 135 -36.38 -25.97 12.36
N THR A 136 -35.68 -26.96 11.83
CA THR A 136 -36.08 -27.84 10.71
C THR A 136 -36.31 -27.14 9.35
N LYS A 137 -36.21 -25.82 9.26
CA LYS A 137 -36.30 -25.09 8.00
C LYS A 137 -35.24 -25.56 7.01
N THR A 138 -35.66 -25.71 5.75
CA THR A 138 -34.74 -25.99 4.65
C THR A 138 -34.44 -24.74 3.85
N PHE A 139 -33.20 -24.57 3.47
CA PHE A 139 -32.74 -23.45 2.66
C PHE A 139 -31.65 -23.92 1.70
N SER A 140 -31.41 -23.14 0.67
CA SER A 140 -30.34 -23.43 -0.29
C SER A 140 -29.22 -22.41 -0.17
N VAL A 141 -27.98 -22.88 -0.25
CA VAL A 141 -26.83 -22.03 -0.45
C VAL A 141 -26.76 -21.73 -1.94
N GLY A 142 -27.01 -20.47 -2.30
CA GLY A 142 -27.02 -20.06 -3.69
C GLY A 142 -25.66 -20.31 -4.37
N SER A 143 -25.66 -20.63 -5.66
CA SER A 143 -24.44 -20.61 -6.45
C SER A 143 -23.91 -19.16 -6.50
N SER A 144 -22.59 -18.98 -6.45
CA SER A 144 -21.96 -17.66 -6.65
C SER A 144 -22.38 -16.97 -7.95
N THR A 145 -22.90 -17.74 -8.92
CA THR A 145 -23.33 -17.27 -10.24
C THR A 145 -24.82 -16.94 -10.36
N VAL A 146 -25.58 -16.98 -9.26
CA VAL A 146 -27.00 -16.60 -9.28
C VAL A 146 -27.17 -15.17 -9.80
N GLY A 147 -28.08 -14.99 -10.76
CA GLY A 147 -28.32 -13.70 -11.42
C GLY A 147 -27.29 -13.29 -12.48
N GLN A 148 -26.26 -14.09 -12.72
CA GLN A 148 -25.25 -13.82 -13.74
C GLN A 148 -25.75 -14.20 -15.14
N LYS A 149 -25.66 -13.26 -16.10
CA LYS A 149 -25.82 -13.58 -17.53
C LYS A 149 -24.57 -14.32 -18.03
N GLN A 150 -24.76 -15.41 -18.77
CA GLN A 150 -23.67 -16.19 -19.41
C GLN A 150 -22.48 -16.49 -18.45
N PRO A 151 -22.70 -17.16 -17.30
CA PRO A 151 -21.65 -17.39 -16.31
C PRO A 151 -20.47 -18.21 -16.84
N HIS A 152 -20.69 -19.09 -17.84
CA HIS A 152 -19.64 -19.87 -18.50
C HIS A 152 -18.55 -19.00 -19.17
N LYS A 153 -18.82 -17.74 -19.50
CA LYS A 153 -17.85 -16.80 -20.08
C LYS A 153 -16.96 -16.13 -19.03
N ASN A 154 -17.27 -16.23 -17.73
CA ASN A 154 -16.55 -15.51 -16.67
C ASN A 154 -15.05 -15.85 -16.65
N ARG A 155 -14.69 -17.14 -16.79
CA ARG A 155 -13.30 -17.60 -16.85
C ARG A 155 -12.54 -16.97 -18.02
N LEU A 156 -13.12 -16.99 -19.23
CA LEU A 156 -12.52 -16.37 -20.41
C LEU A 156 -12.32 -14.87 -20.22
N ILE A 157 -13.33 -14.16 -19.70
CA ILE A 157 -13.25 -12.73 -19.44
C ILE A 157 -12.16 -12.43 -18.43
N PHE A 158 -12.05 -13.20 -17.34
CA PHE A 158 -10.98 -13.03 -16.36
C PHE A 158 -9.58 -13.22 -16.99
N GLN A 159 -9.40 -14.26 -17.81
CA GLN A 159 -8.15 -14.47 -18.53
C GLN A 159 -7.79 -13.30 -19.46
N LEU A 160 -8.74 -12.78 -20.21
CA LEU A 160 -8.54 -11.67 -21.12
C LEU A 160 -8.16 -10.38 -20.36
N LEU A 161 -8.85 -10.10 -19.24
CA LEU A 161 -8.53 -8.95 -18.36
C LEU A 161 -7.09 -9.02 -17.85
N MET A 162 -6.63 -10.20 -17.41
CA MET A 162 -5.30 -10.41 -16.85
C MET A 162 -4.18 -10.53 -17.91
N ASN A 163 -4.52 -10.51 -19.20
CA ASN A 163 -3.58 -10.66 -20.33
C ASN A 163 -3.68 -9.54 -21.37
N LYS A 164 -3.83 -8.31 -20.90
CA LYS A 164 -3.73 -7.08 -21.71
C LYS A 164 -4.84 -6.87 -22.76
N ALA A 165 -5.94 -7.62 -22.70
CA ALA A 165 -7.06 -7.37 -23.61
C ALA A 165 -7.83 -6.12 -23.20
N PRO A 166 -8.00 -5.11 -24.09
CA PRO A 166 -8.84 -3.94 -23.82
C PRO A 166 -10.32 -4.33 -23.72
N PHE A 167 -11.10 -3.62 -22.93
CA PHE A 167 -12.52 -3.92 -22.69
C PHE A 167 -13.33 -4.11 -23.98
N ARG A 168 -13.08 -3.28 -24.99
CA ARG A 168 -13.75 -3.43 -26.29
C ARG A 168 -13.43 -4.76 -26.95
N ARG A 169 -12.15 -5.19 -26.93
CA ARG A 169 -11.74 -6.50 -27.49
C ARG A 169 -12.26 -7.67 -26.67
N ILE A 170 -12.38 -7.49 -25.35
CA ILE A 170 -13.03 -8.51 -24.51
C ILE A 170 -14.48 -8.71 -24.91
N CYS A 171 -15.22 -7.63 -25.18
CA CYS A 171 -16.60 -7.72 -25.65
C CYS A 171 -16.70 -8.47 -27.00
N GLU A 172 -15.79 -8.17 -27.93
CA GLU A 172 -15.73 -8.82 -29.26
C GLU A 172 -15.41 -10.33 -29.12
N ILE A 173 -14.35 -10.68 -28.40
CA ILE A 173 -13.86 -12.07 -28.27
C ILE A 173 -14.85 -12.93 -27.47
N ALA A 174 -15.40 -12.38 -26.41
CA ALA A 174 -16.36 -13.09 -25.55
C ALA A 174 -17.80 -13.00 -26.07
N ASP A 175 -18.05 -12.31 -27.17
CA ASP A 175 -19.38 -12.08 -27.73
C ASP A 175 -20.38 -11.65 -26.65
N ILE A 176 -20.11 -10.48 -26.05
CA ILE A 176 -20.95 -9.85 -25.02
C ILE A 176 -21.08 -8.35 -25.26
N ALA A 177 -22.22 -7.80 -24.87
CA ALA A 177 -22.40 -6.35 -24.89
C ALA A 177 -21.58 -5.66 -23.78
N PRO A 178 -21.12 -4.40 -23.97
CA PRO A 178 -20.43 -3.62 -22.93
C PRO A 178 -21.19 -3.55 -21.60
N GLY A 179 -22.53 -3.43 -21.65
CA GLY A 179 -23.38 -3.44 -20.46
C GLY A 179 -23.37 -4.76 -19.68
N THR A 180 -22.89 -5.85 -20.30
CA THR A 180 -22.68 -7.15 -19.63
C THR A 180 -21.28 -7.24 -19.01
N LEU A 181 -20.26 -6.57 -19.60
CA LEU A 181 -18.89 -6.65 -19.13
C LEU A 181 -18.71 -6.01 -17.75
N TYR A 182 -19.28 -4.83 -17.49
CA TYR A 182 -19.10 -4.14 -16.20
C TYR A 182 -19.66 -4.93 -15.01
N PRO A 183 -20.90 -5.45 -15.03
CA PRO A 183 -21.38 -6.35 -13.97
C PRO A 183 -20.52 -7.61 -13.78
N LYS A 184 -19.91 -8.12 -14.88
CA LYS A 184 -18.96 -9.25 -14.76
C LYS A 184 -17.65 -8.83 -14.11
N LEU A 185 -17.14 -7.63 -14.40
CA LEU A 185 -15.98 -7.06 -13.70
C LEU A 185 -16.25 -6.96 -12.19
N ASP A 186 -17.43 -6.48 -11.81
CA ASP A 186 -17.86 -6.37 -10.40
C ASP A 186 -17.97 -7.74 -9.73
N PHE A 187 -18.52 -8.71 -10.43
CA PHE A 187 -18.61 -10.07 -9.95
C PHE A 187 -17.22 -10.70 -9.74
N LEU A 188 -16.35 -10.66 -10.76
CA LEU A 188 -15.01 -11.21 -10.70
C LEU A 188 -14.17 -10.57 -9.58
N HIS A 189 -14.31 -9.27 -9.40
CA HIS A 189 -13.66 -8.56 -8.33
C HIS A 189 -14.11 -9.07 -6.94
N ARG A 190 -15.43 -9.17 -6.70
CA ARG A 190 -15.96 -9.71 -5.44
C ARG A 190 -15.49 -11.14 -5.17
N GLN A 191 -15.43 -11.99 -6.20
CA GLN A 191 -14.93 -13.36 -6.07
C GLN A 191 -13.44 -13.39 -5.72
N CYS A 192 -12.63 -12.52 -6.33
CA CYS A 192 -11.23 -12.38 -5.98
C CYS A 192 -11.03 -11.93 -4.53
N LEU A 193 -11.82 -10.93 -4.07
CA LEU A 193 -11.74 -10.46 -2.68
C LEU A 193 -12.18 -11.53 -1.68
N ALA A 194 -13.28 -12.23 -1.95
CA ALA A 194 -13.75 -13.31 -1.09
C ALA A 194 -12.71 -14.46 -1.01
N PHE A 195 -12.13 -14.83 -2.14
CA PHE A 195 -11.08 -15.86 -2.20
C PHE A 195 -9.84 -15.45 -1.41
N VAL A 196 -9.31 -14.25 -1.65
CA VAL A 196 -8.08 -13.81 -0.99
C VAL A 196 -8.31 -13.51 0.48
N GLY A 197 -9.45 -12.94 0.85
CA GLY A 197 -9.83 -12.69 2.24
C GLY A 197 -9.83 -13.97 3.06
N HIS A 198 -10.49 -15.02 2.57
CA HIS A 198 -10.49 -16.34 3.22
C HIS A 198 -9.06 -16.91 3.38
N ARG A 199 -8.15 -16.67 2.43
CA ARG A 199 -6.76 -17.14 2.52
C ARG A 199 -5.91 -16.30 3.47
N GLU A 200 -6.04 -14.99 3.38
CA GLU A 200 -5.22 -14.04 4.16
C GLU A 200 -5.67 -13.90 5.62
N GLN A 201 -6.91 -14.29 5.96
CA GLN A 201 -7.32 -14.44 7.37
C GLN A 201 -6.36 -15.32 8.18
N ARG A 202 -5.79 -16.35 7.56
CA ARG A 202 -4.79 -17.21 8.20
C ARG A 202 -3.54 -16.44 8.64
N LEU A 203 -3.13 -15.41 7.87
CA LEU A 203 -1.99 -14.56 8.23
C LEU A 203 -2.25 -13.74 9.50
N VAL A 204 -3.51 -13.38 9.73
CA VAL A 204 -3.93 -12.59 10.90
C VAL A 204 -4.12 -13.47 12.14
N GLN A 205 -4.51 -14.74 11.96
CA GLN A 205 -4.87 -15.64 13.06
C GLN A 205 -3.69 -16.46 13.59
N ASP A 206 -3.21 -17.45 12.84
CA ASP A 206 -2.32 -18.49 13.37
C ASP A 206 -1.13 -18.84 12.45
N PHE A 207 -0.79 -17.99 11.51
CA PHE A 207 0.24 -18.32 10.52
C PHE A 207 1.61 -17.82 10.95
N SER A 208 2.48 -18.73 11.41
CA SER A 208 3.86 -18.41 11.78
C SER A 208 4.75 -18.29 10.54
N ILE A 209 5.48 -17.18 10.47
CA ILE A 209 6.48 -16.91 9.42
C ILE A 209 7.77 -16.48 10.14
N PRO A 210 8.90 -17.19 9.94
CA PRO A 210 10.13 -16.82 10.64
C PRO A 210 10.62 -15.41 10.27
N ARG A 211 10.58 -15.04 8.97
CA ARG A 211 11.10 -13.75 8.51
C ARG A 211 10.38 -13.26 7.26
N LEU A 212 10.13 -11.95 7.21
CA LEU A 212 9.63 -11.23 6.04
C LEU A 212 10.59 -10.11 5.62
N TYR A 213 10.79 -9.95 4.32
CA TYR A 213 11.63 -8.93 3.69
C TYR A 213 10.79 -8.10 2.74
N ILE A 214 10.07 -7.11 3.25
CA ILE A 214 8.98 -6.45 2.55
C ILE A 214 9.48 -5.16 1.89
N GLY A 215 9.47 -5.13 0.56
CA GLY A 215 9.64 -3.90 -0.21
C GLY A 215 8.33 -3.14 -0.32
N ILE A 216 8.35 -1.83 -0.05
CA ILE A 216 7.20 -0.92 -0.17
C ILE A 216 7.59 0.20 -1.14
N ASP A 217 6.78 0.41 -2.17
CA ASP A 217 6.98 1.48 -3.17
C ASP A 217 5.63 1.97 -3.70
N ARG A 218 5.64 3.06 -4.45
CA ARG A 218 4.45 3.69 -5.05
C ARG A 218 4.52 3.68 -6.57
N GLN A 219 3.36 3.60 -7.18
CA GLN A 219 3.20 3.72 -8.63
C GLN A 219 2.10 4.71 -8.97
N ASP A 220 2.42 5.68 -9.84
CA ASP A 220 1.46 6.66 -10.29
C ASP A 220 0.72 6.20 -11.54
N TYR A 221 -0.56 6.55 -11.57
CA TYR A 221 -1.44 6.34 -12.70
C TYR A 221 -2.08 7.66 -13.12
N VAL A 222 -2.10 7.89 -14.43
CA VAL A 222 -2.81 9.03 -15.02
C VAL A 222 -4.18 8.55 -15.48
N VAL A 223 -5.23 9.11 -14.90
CA VAL A 223 -6.60 8.66 -15.08
C VAL A 223 -7.44 9.81 -15.61
N ASN A 224 -8.20 9.55 -16.65
CA ASN A 224 -9.26 10.42 -17.10
C ASN A 224 -10.60 9.88 -16.59
N TRP A 225 -11.19 10.51 -15.58
CA TRP A 225 -12.48 10.06 -15.06
C TRP A 225 -13.62 11.02 -15.35
N THR A 226 -13.39 11.95 -16.27
CA THR A 226 -14.34 12.98 -16.63
C THR A 226 -15.30 12.56 -17.73
N GLN A 227 -16.21 13.41 -18.08
CA GLN A 227 -17.14 13.19 -19.19
C GLN A 227 -16.38 13.14 -20.53
N ARG A 228 -16.99 12.53 -21.55
CA ARG A 228 -16.43 12.41 -22.90
C ARG A 228 -15.94 13.75 -23.47
N GLN A 229 -16.55 14.87 -23.07
CA GLN A 229 -16.18 16.23 -23.51
C GLN A 229 -15.03 16.83 -22.69
N ASP A 230 -14.70 16.29 -21.52
CA ASP A 230 -13.62 16.78 -20.67
C ASP A 230 -12.51 15.73 -20.55
N LYS A 231 -11.41 15.97 -21.24
CA LYS A 231 -10.26 15.05 -21.34
C LYS A 231 -9.16 15.34 -20.31
N ARG A 232 -9.46 16.08 -19.24
CA ARG A 232 -8.46 16.35 -18.21
C ARG A 232 -8.09 15.08 -17.45
N ASN A 233 -6.83 14.96 -17.14
CA ASN A 233 -6.29 13.80 -16.45
C ASN A 233 -6.03 14.12 -14.98
N VAL A 234 -6.28 13.15 -14.12
CA VAL A 234 -5.93 13.18 -12.71
C VAL A 234 -4.85 12.15 -12.45
N ARG A 235 -3.86 12.51 -11.64
CA ARG A 235 -2.84 11.60 -11.18
C ARG A 235 -3.32 10.95 -9.88
N LEU A 236 -3.38 9.64 -9.88
CA LEU A 236 -3.62 8.80 -8.71
C LEU A 236 -2.38 8.00 -8.40
N THR A 237 -2.14 7.77 -7.12
CA THR A 237 -1.00 7.01 -6.63
C THR A 237 -1.47 5.72 -5.99
N ALA A 238 -0.86 4.62 -6.36
CA ALA A 238 -1.07 3.35 -5.67
C ALA A 238 0.18 2.98 -4.87
N VAL A 239 -0.01 2.58 -3.62
CA VAL A 239 1.03 2.01 -2.77
C VAL A 239 0.96 0.49 -2.85
N GLY A 240 2.12 -0.15 -2.98
CA GLY A 240 2.23 -1.60 -3.02
C GLY A 240 3.30 -2.13 -2.07
N SER A 241 3.09 -3.35 -1.58
CA SER A 241 4.06 -4.06 -0.76
C SER A 241 4.20 -5.52 -1.17
N ALA A 242 5.44 -6.02 -1.22
CA ALA A 242 5.73 -7.39 -1.58
C ALA A 242 6.93 -7.95 -0.81
N ASP A 243 6.87 -9.22 -0.42
CA ASP A 243 8.01 -9.89 0.19
C ASP A 243 9.06 -10.29 -0.85
N ASN A 244 10.31 -9.91 -0.62
CA ASN A 244 11.42 -10.17 -1.53
C ASN A 244 11.79 -11.66 -1.65
N ALA A 245 11.52 -12.47 -0.63
CA ALA A 245 11.82 -13.89 -0.61
C ALA A 245 10.79 -14.70 -1.41
N THR A 246 9.52 -14.54 -1.12
CA THR A 246 8.40 -15.27 -1.71
C THR A 246 7.82 -14.60 -2.95
N ARG A 247 8.03 -13.29 -3.08
CA ARG A 247 7.39 -12.38 -4.05
C ARG A 247 5.88 -12.23 -3.83
N TYR A 248 5.38 -12.60 -2.66
CA TYR A 248 3.97 -12.42 -2.33
C TYR A 248 3.65 -10.94 -2.18
N VAL A 249 2.60 -10.48 -2.86
CA VAL A 249 2.13 -9.08 -2.81
C VAL A 249 1.03 -8.98 -1.78
N PHE A 250 1.31 -8.29 -0.67
CA PHE A 250 0.35 -8.12 0.43
C PHE A 250 -0.76 -7.11 0.10
N GLY A 251 -0.44 -6.08 -0.67
CA GLY A 251 -1.40 -5.06 -1.05
C GLY A 251 -0.97 -4.27 -2.28
N MET A 252 -1.96 -3.69 -2.97
CA MET A 252 -1.78 -2.70 -4.03
C MET A 252 -2.98 -1.76 -3.98
N HIS A 253 -2.88 -0.68 -3.23
CA HIS A 253 -4.00 0.19 -2.88
C HIS A 253 -3.89 1.54 -3.56
N LEU A 254 -4.90 1.88 -4.35
CA LEU A 254 -5.02 3.18 -5.01
C LEU A 254 -5.59 4.21 -4.04
N ASN A 255 -5.09 5.44 -4.08
CA ASN A 255 -5.61 6.56 -3.29
C ASN A 255 -6.97 7.06 -3.81
N PHE A 256 -7.91 6.15 -3.91
CA PHE A 256 -9.27 6.39 -4.37
C PHE A 256 -10.25 5.48 -3.63
N ASP A 257 -11.27 6.10 -3.02
CA ASP A 257 -12.37 5.41 -2.38
C ASP A 257 -13.55 5.32 -3.37
N PRO A 258 -13.80 4.13 -3.95
CA PRO A 258 -14.85 3.96 -4.95
C PRO A 258 -16.26 4.03 -4.38
N ASP A 259 -16.42 3.83 -3.08
CA ASP A 259 -17.72 3.72 -2.41
C ASP A 259 -18.10 4.98 -1.64
N ALA A 260 -17.22 6.01 -1.65
CA ALA A 260 -17.52 7.32 -1.08
C ALA A 260 -18.64 8.01 -1.86
N GLU A 261 -19.68 8.44 -1.16
CA GLU A 261 -20.78 9.21 -1.71
C GLU A 261 -20.43 10.71 -1.75
N ALA A 262 -19.80 11.14 -2.84
CA ALA A 262 -19.21 12.47 -2.96
C ALA A 262 -20.18 13.61 -2.62
N ASP A 263 -21.41 13.56 -3.13
CA ASP A 263 -22.41 14.62 -2.89
C ASP A 263 -22.83 14.70 -1.41
N ALA A 264 -23.02 13.56 -0.74
CA ALA A 264 -23.37 13.51 0.67
C ALA A 264 -22.22 14.03 1.54
N ILE A 265 -20.98 13.61 1.25
CA ILE A 265 -19.78 14.03 1.96
C ILE A 265 -19.51 15.52 1.79
N GLU A 266 -19.64 16.06 0.57
CA GLU A 266 -19.47 17.50 0.32
C GLU A 266 -20.55 18.33 1.02
N HIS A 267 -21.79 17.84 1.09
CA HIS A 267 -22.87 18.49 1.82
C HIS A 267 -22.58 18.52 3.33
N GLU A 268 -22.19 17.39 3.93
CA GLU A 268 -21.78 17.30 5.34
C GLU A 268 -20.57 18.21 5.63
N ALA A 269 -19.54 18.15 4.79
CA ALA A 269 -18.35 18.99 4.93
C ALA A 269 -18.67 20.49 4.87
N ALA A 270 -19.61 20.88 4.02
CA ALA A 270 -20.08 22.26 3.95
C ALA A 270 -20.85 22.68 5.22
N ALA A 271 -21.73 21.83 5.74
CA ALA A 271 -22.50 22.06 6.96
C ALA A 271 -21.56 22.19 8.19
N LEU A 272 -20.56 21.34 8.30
CA LEU A 272 -19.54 21.36 9.36
C LEU A 272 -18.47 22.45 9.16
N LYS A 273 -18.45 23.12 7.99
CA LYS A 273 -17.37 24.04 7.57
C LYS A 273 -16.00 23.36 7.59
N ASP A 274 -15.95 22.09 7.25
CA ASP A 274 -14.78 21.21 7.39
C ASP A 274 -13.57 21.75 6.61
N GLY A 275 -13.78 22.35 5.43
CA GLY A 275 -12.74 23.01 4.64
C GLY A 275 -12.03 24.20 5.33
N LYS A 276 -12.61 24.76 6.43
CA LYS A 276 -12.01 25.83 7.24
C LYS A 276 -11.30 25.29 8.48
N VAL A 277 -11.49 24.02 8.81
CA VAL A 277 -10.82 23.33 9.92
C VAL A 277 -9.43 22.90 9.46
N GLN A 278 -8.45 22.90 10.37
CA GLN A 278 -7.13 22.36 10.09
C GLN A 278 -7.21 20.88 9.68
N MET A 279 -6.45 20.48 8.66
CA MET A 279 -6.53 19.16 8.04
C MET A 279 -6.61 17.98 9.02
N PRO A 280 -5.76 17.89 10.08
CA PRO A 280 -5.79 16.76 11.01
C PRO A 280 -7.06 16.66 11.88
N PHE A 281 -7.81 17.75 11.99
CA PHE A 281 -9.02 17.85 12.83
C PHE A 281 -10.32 17.85 12.04
N ARG A 282 -10.25 17.68 10.72
CA ARG A 282 -11.42 17.58 9.84
C ARG A 282 -12.16 16.27 10.08
N ARG A 283 -13.48 16.33 9.91
CA ARG A 283 -14.31 15.11 9.89
C ARG A 283 -13.93 14.20 8.73
N HIS A 284 -13.72 14.78 7.55
CA HIS A 284 -13.35 14.07 6.33
C HIS A 284 -11.86 14.25 5.96
N ALA A 285 -10.97 14.21 6.95
CA ALA A 285 -9.54 14.49 6.77
C ALA A 285 -8.84 13.60 5.72
N ARG A 286 -9.32 12.35 5.50
CA ARG A 286 -8.73 11.44 4.51
C ARG A 286 -9.10 11.76 3.06
N LEU A 287 -10.21 12.50 2.84
CA LEU A 287 -10.77 12.71 1.51
C LEU A 287 -10.40 14.09 0.93
N TRP A 288 -10.20 14.14 -0.36
CA TRP A 288 -10.07 15.38 -1.10
C TRP A 288 -11.44 16.04 -1.25
N LEU A 289 -11.63 17.17 -0.57
CA LEU A 289 -12.82 17.99 -0.70
C LEU A 289 -12.67 19.01 -1.84
N ALA A 290 -13.76 19.55 -2.32
CA ALA A 290 -13.79 20.60 -3.33
C ALA A 290 -12.92 21.83 -2.95
N SER A 291 -12.89 22.16 -1.65
CA SER A 291 -12.05 23.22 -1.09
C SER A 291 -10.55 22.91 -1.25
N ASP A 292 -10.12 21.66 -1.14
CA ASP A 292 -8.71 21.26 -1.27
C ASP A 292 -8.25 21.36 -2.72
N TYR A 293 -9.06 20.92 -3.68
CA TYR A 293 -8.80 21.11 -5.09
C TYR A 293 -8.75 22.61 -5.48
N ALA A 294 -9.61 23.45 -4.91
CA ALA A 294 -9.59 24.89 -5.13
C ALA A 294 -8.30 25.52 -4.60
N ALA A 295 -7.89 25.17 -3.37
CA ALA A 295 -6.67 25.67 -2.75
C ALA A 295 -5.41 25.23 -3.52
N ALA A 296 -5.35 23.98 -3.97
CA ALA A 296 -4.22 23.46 -4.71
C ALA A 296 -4.06 24.11 -6.10
N ARG A 297 -5.14 24.55 -6.75
CA ARG A 297 -5.10 25.30 -8.01
C ARG A 297 -4.45 26.68 -7.88
N GLN A 298 -4.48 27.28 -6.69
CA GLN A 298 -3.95 28.62 -6.43
C GLN A 298 -2.44 28.63 -6.13
N LYS A 299 -1.86 27.49 -5.70
CA LYS A 299 -0.43 27.40 -5.38
C LYS A 299 0.42 27.38 -6.65
N ARG A 300 1.40 28.31 -6.75
CA ARG A 300 2.43 28.30 -7.79
C ARG A 300 3.52 27.29 -7.44
N LYS A 301 3.99 26.55 -8.45
CA LYS A 301 5.09 25.60 -8.34
C LYS A 301 6.45 26.26 -8.11
N ASN A 302 7.22 25.73 -7.17
CA ASN A 302 8.66 25.72 -7.23
C ASN A 302 9.14 24.27 -7.41
N THR A 303 9.66 23.94 -8.59
CA THR A 303 10.29 22.64 -8.88
C THR A 303 11.79 22.79 -8.69
N LEU A 304 12.34 22.09 -7.71
CA LEU A 304 13.79 21.99 -7.52
C LEU A 304 14.26 20.64 -8.08
N PHE A 305 15.11 20.67 -9.09
CA PHE A 305 15.84 19.52 -9.57
C PHE A 305 17.30 19.61 -9.11
N GLY A 306 17.85 18.53 -8.58
CA GLY A 306 19.28 18.41 -8.30
C GLY A 306 20.09 18.48 -9.60
N SER A 307 21.20 19.22 -9.62
CA SER A 307 21.88 19.67 -10.82
C SER A 307 23.06 18.80 -11.29
N ASP A 308 23.50 17.79 -10.54
CA ASP A 308 24.73 17.05 -10.87
C ASP A 308 24.53 15.57 -11.22
N GLY A 309 23.31 15.07 -11.24
CA GLY A 309 22.97 13.73 -11.76
C GLY A 309 23.46 12.52 -10.93
N THR A 310 24.13 12.73 -9.80
CA THR A 310 24.60 11.64 -8.94
C THR A 310 23.51 11.15 -7.97
N LEU A 311 23.59 9.87 -7.56
CA LEU A 311 22.68 9.29 -6.58
C LEU A 311 22.77 10.01 -5.23
N SER A 312 24.00 10.34 -4.80
CA SER A 312 24.25 11.08 -3.58
C SER A 312 23.59 12.48 -3.60
N ALA A 313 23.70 13.21 -4.72
CA ALA A 313 23.04 14.49 -4.89
C ALA A 313 21.51 14.36 -4.92
N ALA A 314 20.97 13.30 -5.53
CA ALA A 314 19.53 13.04 -5.52
C ALA A 314 19.02 12.75 -4.09
N VAL A 315 19.78 12.01 -3.29
CA VAL A 315 19.49 11.77 -1.87
C VAL A 315 19.56 13.10 -1.09
N ALA A 316 20.65 13.86 -1.21
CA ALA A 316 20.83 15.14 -0.53
C ALA A 316 19.75 16.17 -0.91
N ALA A 317 19.36 16.23 -2.18
CA ALA A 317 18.27 17.10 -2.66
C ALA A 317 16.93 16.76 -2.00
N ARG A 318 16.63 15.49 -1.75
CA ARG A 318 15.42 15.06 -1.04
C ARG A 318 15.43 15.48 0.42
N TYR A 319 16.56 15.39 1.11
CA TYR A 319 16.69 15.89 2.49
C TYR A 319 16.55 17.41 2.53
N LYS A 320 17.23 18.14 1.65
CA LYS A 320 17.12 19.60 1.57
C LYS A 320 15.69 20.06 1.27
N ASP A 321 14.98 19.36 0.40
CA ASP A 321 13.56 19.63 0.12
C ASP A 321 12.70 19.39 1.37
N ALA A 322 12.93 18.30 2.10
CA ALA A 322 12.26 17.99 3.36
C ALA A 322 12.57 19.02 4.46
N GLU A 323 13.82 19.45 4.59
CA GLU A 323 14.26 20.45 5.57
C GLU A 323 13.67 21.85 5.29
N SER A 324 13.49 22.21 4.03
CA SER A 324 12.94 23.51 3.61
C SER A 324 11.43 23.64 3.81
N ARG A 325 10.73 22.54 4.09
CA ARG A 325 9.28 22.49 4.27
C ARG A 325 8.89 22.49 5.73
N SER A 326 7.76 23.13 6.02
CA SER A 326 7.11 23.03 7.33
C SER A 326 6.39 21.71 7.55
N ASP A 327 6.19 20.93 6.49
CA ASP A 327 5.60 19.59 6.43
C ASP A 327 6.61 18.68 5.72
N ILE A 328 7.03 17.61 6.36
CA ILE A 328 7.99 16.64 5.81
C ILE A 328 7.34 15.76 4.73
N GLU A 329 6.00 15.60 4.77
CA GLU A 329 5.27 14.81 3.81
C GLU A 329 4.99 15.61 2.55
N VAL A 330 5.40 15.04 1.43
CA VAL A 330 5.16 15.64 0.11
C VAL A 330 3.68 15.52 -0.22
N PHE A 331 2.97 16.65 -0.19
CA PHE A 331 1.62 16.71 -0.74
C PHE A 331 1.70 16.63 -2.26
N GLU A 332 0.98 15.68 -2.84
CA GLU A 332 0.74 15.71 -4.27
C GLU A 332 -0.15 16.90 -4.58
N GLU A 333 0.46 17.97 -5.12
CA GLU A 333 -0.32 19.07 -5.65
C GLU A 333 -1.14 18.57 -6.84
N PRO A 334 -2.48 18.70 -6.81
CA PRO A 334 -3.28 18.45 -8.00
C PRO A 334 -2.84 19.41 -9.09
N ARG A 335 -2.50 18.90 -10.24
CA ARG A 335 -2.18 19.74 -11.41
C ARG A 335 -3.42 20.56 -11.77
N ARG A 336 -3.26 21.68 -12.52
CA ARG A 336 -4.36 22.55 -13.00
C ARG A 336 -5.49 21.81 -13.71
N THR A 337 -5.25 20.57 -14.11
CA THR A 337 -6.18 19.68 -14.81
C THR A 337 -7.02 18.79 -13.89
N THR A 338 -6.88 18.91 -12.55
CA THR A 338 -7.60 18.07 -11.61
C THR A 338 -9.08 18.41 -11.57
N GLN A 339 -9.92 17.41 -11.72
CA GLN A 339 -11.38 17.50 -11.61
C GLN A 339 -11.89 16.60 -10.50
N LEU A 340 -13.04 17.01 -9.95
CA LEU A 340 -13.76 16.18 -8.99
C LEU A 340 -14.36 14.96 -9.70
N PRO A 341 -14.24 13.75 -9.10
CA PRO A 341 -14.91 12.57 -9.61
C PRO A 341 -16.43 12.70 -9.45
N LYS A 342 -17.19 12.08 -10.34
CA LYS A 342 -18.65 11.98 -10.19
C LYS A 342 -19.07 10.87 -9.23
N THR A 343 -18.25 9.82 -9.13
CA THR A 343 -18.50 8.64 -8.29
C THR A 343 -17.22 8.27 -7.57
N GLY A 344 -17.32 8.12 -6.28
CA GLY A 344 -16.17 7.93 -5.40
C GLY A 344 -15.38 9.21 -5.17
N MET A 345 -14.39 9.16 -4.31
CA MET A 345 -13.55 10.31 -3.97
C MET A 345 -12.08 9.93 -3.91
N GLN A 346 -11.22 10.88 -4.26
CA GLN A 346 -9.79 10.74 -4.07
C GLN A 346 -9.47 10.79 -2.57
N VAL A 347 -8.60 9.91 -2.13
CA VAL A 347 -8.03 9.89 -0.78
C VAL A 347 -6.70 10.65 -0.83
N HIS A 348 -6.37 11.41 0.20
CA HIS A 348 -5.01 11.97 0.32
C HIS A 348 -4.01 10.82 0.41
N ALA A 349 -2.96 10.86 -0.41
CA ALA A 349 -2.03 9.75 -0.59
C ALA A 349 -1.38 9.28 0.73
N GLU A 350 -1.15 10.19 1.66
CA GLU A 350 -0.62 9.87 2.98
C GLU A 350 -1.57 8.99 3.81
N TYR A 351 -2.89 9.19 3.75
CA TYR A 351 -3.84 8.35 4.48
C TYR A 351 -3.90 6.94 3.90
N THR A 352 -3.87 6.81 2.56
CA THR A 352 -3.77 5.50 1.91
C THR A 352 -2.47 4.78 2.30
N LEU A 353 -1.37 5.53 2.43
CA LEU A 353 -0.08 4.97 2.82
C LEU A 353 -0.09 4.48 4.28
N TYR A 354 -0.66 5.27 5.22
CA TYR A 354 -0.85 4.83 6.60
C TYR A 354 -1.79 3.63 6.70
N GLY A 355 -2.96 3.69 6.06
CA GLY A 355 -3.91 2.58 6.03
C GLY A 355 -3.29 1.29 5.48
N HIS A 356 -2.47 1.41 4.41
CA HIS A 356 -1.71 0.30 3.85
C HIS A 356 -0.70 -0.28 4.84
N CYS A 357 0.07 0.58 5.54
CA CYS A 357 1.05 0.13 6.53
C CYS A 357 0.39 -0.55 7.74
N PHE A 358 -0.75 -0.05 8.22
CA PHE A 358 -1.52 -0.69 9.30
C PHE A 358 -2.08 -2.06 8.86
N LEU A 359 -2.64 -2.16 7.66
CA LEU A 359 -3.07 -3.44 7.10
C LEU A 359 -1.90 -4.42 6.94
N LEU A 360 -0.75 -3.94 6.46
CA LEU A 360 0.47 -4.75 6.35
C LEU A 360 0.95 -5.25 7.71
N ARG A 361 0.89 -4.41 8.75
CA ARG A 361 1.17 -4.81 10.14
C ARG A 361 0.27 -5.97 10.56
N ASP A 362 -1.02 -5.87 10.29
CA ASP A 362 -1.99 -6.90 10.67
C ASP A 362 -1.75 -8.21 9.89
N LEU A 363 -1.50 -8.14 8.57
CA LEU A 363 -1.19 -9.30 7.73
C LEU A 363 0.18 -9.95 8.07
N SER A 364 1.08 -9.21 8.70
CA SER A 364 2.40 -9.70 9.11
C SER A 364 2.49 -10.01 10.60
N ARG A 365 1.37 -10.07 11.31
CA ARG A 365 1.33 -10.30 12.77
C ARG A 365 2.08 -11.57 13.18
N GLY A 366 1.92 -12.66 12.43
CA GLY A 366 2.56 -13.94 12.67
C GLY A 366 4.04 -14.03 12.26
N ALA A 367 4.64 -12.96 11.75
CA ALA A 367 6.06 -12.94 11.43
C ALA A 367 6.91 -12.67 12.68
N GLU A 368 7.92 -13.52 12.95
CA GLU A 368 8.84 -13.32 14.08
C GLU A 368 9.71 -12.08 13.86
N LYS A 369 10.26 -11.91 12.66
CA LYS A 369 11.09 -10.77 12.28
C LYS A 369 10.63 -10.19 10.95
N ILE A 370 10.53 -8.84 10.87
CA ILE A 370 10.15 -8.10 9.66
C ILE A 370 11.29 -7.15 9.29
N ARG A 371 11.62 -7.08 8.00
CA ARG A 371 12.53 -6.09 7.42
C ARG A 371 11.77 -5.30 6.36
N LEU A 372 11.57 -4.02 6.62
CA LEU A 372 10.87 -3.10 5.73
C LEU A 372 11.90 -2.36 4.87
N PHE A 373 11.79 -2.49 3.56
CA PHE A 373 12.59 -1.75 2.58
C PHE A 373 11.69 -0.73 1.90
N LEU A 374 11.94 0.54 2.16
CA LEU A 374 11.11 1.65 1.75
C LEU A 374 11.79 2.42 0.63
N ASP A 375 11.08 2.77 -0.45
CA ASP A 375 11.60 3.80 -1.35
C ASP A 375 11.84 5.10 -0.56
N GLN A 376 12.87 5.87 -0.93
CA GLN A 376 13.22 7.10 -0.21
C GLN A 376 12.10 8.14 -0.33
N ASP A 377 11.19 8.12 0.63
CA ASP A 377 10.06 9.01 0.74
C ASP A 377 9.71 9.25 2.21
N SER A 378 9.60 10.52 2.61
CA SER A 378 9.36 10.88 4.00
C SER A 378 8.00 10.42 4.52
N GLY A 379 6.96 10.47 3.70
CA GLY A 379 5.63 9.97 4.05
C GLY A 379 5.62 8.46 4.25
N MET A 380 6.38 7.71 3.42
CA MET A 380 6.52 6.27 3.55
C MET A 380 7.23 5.88 4.85
N ARG A 381 8.33 6.60 5.19
CA ARG A 381 9.02 6.45 6.48
C ARG A 381 8.06 6.70 7.65
N ALA A 382 7.34 7.83 7.62
CA ALA A 382 6.43 8.20 8.69
C ALA A 382 5.29 7.18 8.88
N ALA A 383 4.71 6.68 7.79
CA ALA A 383 3.65 5.68 7.84
C ALA A 383 4.16 4.31 8.34
N ALA A 384 5.29 3.83 7.83
CA ALA A 384 5.88 2.56 8.24
C ALA A 384 6.30 2.60 9.73
N LEU A 385 7.07 3.62 10.15
CA LEU A 385 7.49 3.79 11.54
C LEU A 385 6.31 4.11 12.48
N GLY A 386 5.22 4.67 11.94
CA GLY A 386 3.99 4.90 12.67
C GLY A 386 3.20 3.62 12.93
N ALA A 387 3.06 2.77 11.93
CA ALA A 387 2.29 1.53 12.04
C ALA A 387 3.04 0.40 12.76
N PHE A 388 4.37 0.36 12.64
CA PHE A 388 5.21 -0.69 13.23
C PHE A 388 5.99 -0.22 14.47
N ASN A 389 5.60 0.89 15.10
CA ASN A 389 6.34 1.47 16.21
C ASN A 389 6.64 0.49 17.35
N GLU A 390 5.68 -0.31 17.76
CA GLU A 390 5.85 -1.32 18.81
C GLU A 390 6.88 -2.38 18.39
N ARG A 391 6.79 -2.87 17.15
CA ARG A 391 7.69 -3.88 16.60
C ARG A 391 9.11 -3.36 16.33
N VAL A 392 9.26 -2.07 16.13
CA VAL A 392 10.56 -1.41 16.06
C VAL A 392 11.15 -1.29 17.47
N ALA A 393 10.34 -0.91 18.45
CA ALA A 393 10.75 -0.78 19.84
C ALA A 393 11.18 -2.13 20.47
N ASP A 394 10.47 -3.22 20.16
CA ASP A 394 10.80 -4.57 20.64
C ASP A 394 11.83 -5.30 19.76
N ARG A 395 12.41 -4.62 18.76
CA ARG A 395 13.43 -5.14 17.84
C ARG A 395 12.96 -6.31 16.97
N THR A 396 11.65 -6.46 16.76
CA THR A 396 11.09 -7.47 15.83
C THR A 396 10.84 -6.90 14.43
N ALA A 397 10.95 -5.59 14.24
CA ALA A 397 10.93 -4.95 12.91
C ALA A 397 12.11 -3.99 12.74
N ASP A 398 12.74 -4.03 11.55
CA ASP A 398 13.72 -3.06 11.09
C ASP A 398 13.23 -2.37 9.82
N ALA A 399 13.61 -1.11 9.65
CA ALA A 399 13.27 -0.31 8.48
C ALA A 399 14.51 0.25 7.80
N PHE A 400 14.52 0.22 6.48
CA PHE A 400 15.59 0.72 5.63
C PHE A 400 15.01 1.60 4.55
N TYR A 401 15.70 2.69 4.22
CA TYR A 401 15.52 3.33 2.93
C TYR A 401 16.31 2.61 1.85
N VAL A 402 15.72 2.52 0.68
CA VAL A 402 16.37 2.04 -0.54
C VAL A 402 16.14 3.06 -1.63
N ARG A 403 17.22 3.66 -2.13
CA ARG A 403 17.18 4.59 -3.26
C ARG A 403 17.81 3.94 -4.48
N ILE A 404 17.11 3.99 -5.61
CA ILE A 404 17.59 3.40 -6.88
C ILE A 404 17.67 4.53 -7.90
N ASN A 405 18.80 4.62 -8.61
CA ASN A 405 18.94 5.48 -9.77
C ASN A 405 18.17 4.86 -10.95
N LYS A 406 17.00 5.41 -11.25
CA LYS A 406 16.11 4.93 -12.32
C LYS A 406 16.44 5.55 -13.69
N ASP A 407 17.30 6.58 -13.74
CA ASP A 407 17.56 7.38 -14.95
C ASP A 407 18.69 6.80 -15.84
N MET A 408 19.44 5.83 -15.34
CA MET A 408 20.50 5.15 -16.11
C MET A 408 19.95 4.48 -17.36
N THR A 409 20.65 4.66 -18.48
CA THR A 409 20.38 3.98 -19.74
C THR A 409 20.65 2.47 -19.64
N VAL A 410 20.15 1.70 -20.60
CA VAL A 410 20.38 0.24 -20.64
C VAL A 410 21.87 -0.10 -20.74
N ASP A 411 22.64 0.71 -21.45
CA ASP A 411 24.06 0.44 -21.65
C ASP A 411 24.88 0.81 -20.43
N GLU A 412 24.60 1.92 -19.76
CA GLU A 412 25.19 2.25 -18.45
C GLU A 412 24.94 1.15 -17.42
N ARG A 413 23.73 0.60 -17.37
CA ARG A 413 23.39 -0.54 -16.49
C ARG A 413 24.22 -1.78 -16.82
N LYS A 414 24.41 -2.09 -18.11
CA LYS A 414 25.26 -3.23 -18.53
C LYS A 414 26.70 -3.02 -18.15
N HIS A 415 27.23 -1.79 -18.31
CA HIS A 415 28.60 -1.46 -17.90
C HIS A 415 28.78 -1.63 -16.40
N ALA A 416 27.93 -1.02 -15.58
CA ALA A 416 27.98 -1.18 -14.13
C ALA A 416 27.94 -2.65 -13.68
N LEU A 417 27.10 -3.48 -14.33
CA LEU A 417 27.06 -4.91 -14.05
C LEU A 417 28.36 -5.64 -14.45
N LYS A 418 28.95 -5.27 -15.59
CA LYS A 418 30.20 -5.88 -16.09
C LYS A 418 31.33 -5.56 -15.11
N ASP A 419 31.47 -4.29 -14.75
CA ASP A 419 32.55 -3.80 -13.88
C ASP A 419 32.45 -4.44 -12.48
N SER A 420 31.23 -4.45 -11.87
CA SER A 420 31.02 -5.12 -10.60
C SER A 420 31.34 -6.63 -10.66
N ARG A 421 31.01 -7.31 -11.75
CA ARG A 421 31.33 -8.73 -11.92
C ARG A 421 32.83 -8.99 -12.07
N GLN A 422 33.57 -8.11 -12.79
CA GLN A 422 35.03 -8.21 -12.93
C GLN A 422 35.69 -7.99 -11.57
N HIS A 423 35.28 -6.94 -10.83
CA HIS A 423 35.81 -6.67 -9.51
C HIS A 423 35.54 -7.85 -8.55
N PHE A 424 34.34 -8.40 -8.56
CA PHE A 424 33.98 -9.55 -7.71
C PHE A 424 34.79 -10.81 -8.05
N ARG A 425 35.12 -11.03 -9.33
CA ARG A 425 36.00 -12.15 -9.73
C ARG A 425 37.44 -11.97 -9.26
N ALA A 426 37.99 -10.77 -9.42
CA ALA A 426 39.34 -10.47 -8.93
C ALA A 426 39.43 -10.67 -7.38
N LEU A 427 38.41 -10.24 -6.63
CA LEU A 427 38.35 -10.50 -5.21
C LEU A 427 38.22 -12.00 -4.86
N ALA A 428 37.48 -12.77 -5.65
CA ALA A 428 37.36 -14.21 -5.45
C ALA A 428 38.67 -14.96 -5.69
N GLU A 429 39.50 -14.48 -6.61
CA GLU A 429 40.85 -15.00 -6.85
C GLU A 429 41.81 -14.65 -5.70
N GLY A 430 41.63 -13.47 -5.07
CA GLY A 430 42.41 -13.05 -3.90
C GLY A 430 41.99 -13.73 -2.58
N HIS A 431 40.77 -14.25 -2.52
CA HIS A 431 40.19 -14.87 -1.32
C HIS A 431 39.59 -16.25 -1.60
N PRO A 432 40.41 -17.23 -2.00
CA PRO A 432 39.94 -18.56 -2.40
C PRO A 432 39.30 -19.35 -1.22
N GLU A 433 39.54 -18.94 0.04
CA GLU A 433 38.98 -19.53 1.26
C GLU A 433 37.51 -19.13 1.47
N LEU A 434 37.04 -18.06 0.84
CA LEU A 434 35.69 -17.57 1.03
C LEU A 434 34.73 -18.16 -0.02
N ASP A 435 33.63 -18.70 0.44
CA ASP A 435 32.53 -19.02 -0.48
C ASP A 435 31.89 -17.74 -1.06
N ARG A 436 31.07 -17.91 -2.08
CA ARG A 436 30.44 -16.78 -2.76
C ARG A 436 29.60 -15.89 -1.83
N GLN A 437 28.98 -16.45 -0.81
CA GLN A 437 28.15 -15.70 0.14
C GLN A 437 29.02 -14.94 1.14
N ALA A 438 30.02 -15.59 1.69
CA ALA A 438 31.00 -14.97 2.59
C ALA A 438 31.74 -13.82 1.89
N LEU A 439 32.18 -14.02 0.65
CA LEU A 439 32.82 -12.97 -0.15
C LEU A 439 31.88 -11.77 -0.38
N ARG A 440 30.59 -12.01 -0.64
CA ARG A 440 29.62 -10.90 -0.77
C ARG A 440 29.49 -10.12 0.55
N LEU A 441 29.44 -10.79 1.68
CA LEU A 441 29.36 -10.12 2.97
C LEU A 441 30.66 -9.36 3.27
N PHE A 442 31.82 -9.92 2.91
CA PHE A 442 33.11 -9.24 3.01
C PHE A 442 33.12 -7.90 2.27
N VAL A 443 32.70 -7.88 0.99
CA VAL A 443 32.62 -6.65 0.19
C VAL A 443 31.61 -5.64 0.76
N ILE A 444 30.52 -6.10 1.37
CA ILE A 444 29.57 -5.18 2.01
C ILE A 444 30.16 -4.60 3.29
N LYS A 445 30.92 -5.37 4.07
CA LYS A 445 31.62 -4.85 5.26
C LYS A 445 32.63 -3.76 4.89
N GLU A 446 33.40 -3.94 3.83
CA GLU A 446 34.26 -2.86 3.32
C GLU A 446 33.44 -1.60 2.98
N ALA A 447 32.29 -1.77 2.33
CA ALA A 447 31.40 -0.65 2.00
C ALA A 447 30.73 -0.02 3.25
N LEU A 448 30.54 -0.77 4.34
CA LEU A 448 30.04 -0.23 5.61
C LEU A 448 31.04 0.75 6.26
N ALA A 449 32.33 0.55 6.06
CA ALA A 449 33.37 1.47 6.54
C ALA A 449 33.38 2.82 5.78
N ASP A 450 32.85 2.87 4.55
CA ASP A 450 32.84 4.06 3.67
C ASP A 450 31.42 4.64 3.48
N MET A 451 30.61 4.63 4.53
CA MET A 451 29.26 5.19 4.49
C MET A 451 29.26 6.71 4.42
N SER A 452 28.40 7.26 3.56
CA SER A 452 28.14 8.71 3.51
C SER A 452 27.14 9.11 4.60
N VAL A 453 27.43 10.19 5.33
CA VAL A 453 26.52 10.76 6.33
C VAL A 453 25.78 11.95 5.74
N ILE A 454 24.46 11.87 5.67
CA ILE A 454 23.62 12.86 4.98
C ILE A 454 22.45 13.31 5.88
N GLY A 455 22.12 14.60 5.77
CA GLY A 455 20.94 15.21 6.43
C GLY A 455 21.15 15.60 7.88
N HIS A 456 20.15 16.27 8.44
CA HIS A 456 20.15 16.83 9.79
C HIS A 456 20.33 15.75 10.89
N TRP A 457 19.74 14.56 10.67
CA TRP A 457 19.81 13.43 11.60
C TRP A 457 21.02 12.53 11.37
N LYS A 458 21.94 12.93 10.47
CA LYS A 458 23.17 12.20 10.17
C LYS A 458 22.92 10.76 9.72
N ASP A 459 21.92 10.58 8.86
CA ASP A 459 21.57 9.27 8.30
C ASP A 459 22.77 8.70 7.52
N ARG A 460 23.12 7.45 7.81
CA ARG A 460 24.26 6.74 7.22
C ARG A 460 23.83 5.99 5.98
N TRP A 461 24.37 6.36 4.83
CA TRP A 461 24.04 5.79 3.52
C TRP A 461 25.17 4.95 2.96
N LEU A 462 24.86 3.69 2.65
CA LEU A 462 25.76 2.77 1.97
C LEU A 462 25.43 2.74 0.49
N THR A 463 26.42 3.02 -0.39
CA THR A 463 26.33 2.71 -1.82
C THR A 463 26.52 1.21 -2.00
N HIS A 464 25.48 0.52 -2.48
CA HIS A 464 25.45 -0.94 -2.52
C HIS A 464 26.36 -1.48 -3.64
N PRO A 465 27.35 -2.34 -3.34
CA PRO A 465 28.40 -2.74 -4.29
C PRO A 465 27.93 -3.71 -5.39
N PHE A 466 26.69 -4.24 -5.29
CA PHE A 466 26.19 -5.24 -6.23
C PHE A 466 25.02 -4.73 -7.05
N PRO A 467 25.28 -4.13 -8.24
CA PRO A 467 24.23 -3.71 -9.16
C PRO A 467 23.46 -4.89 -9.76
N SER A 468 22.23 -4.60 -10.21
CA SER A 468 21.43 -5.50 -11.02
C SER A 468 20.73 -4.72 -12.14
N MET A 469 20.16 -5.39 -13.15
CA MET A 469 19.43 -4.68 -14.21
C MET A 469 18.21 -3.89 -13.69
N SER A 470 17.58 -4.33 -12.61
CA SER A 470 16.47 -3.64 -11.97
C SER A 470 16.90 -2.61 -10.94
N GLU A 471 18.05 -2.79 -10.31
CA GLU A 471 18.67 -1.92 -9.32
C GLU A 471 20.13 -1.65 -9.73
N PRO A 472 20.35 -0.86 -10.78
CA PRO A 472 21.69 -0.70 -11.38
C PRO A 472 22.66 0.07 -10.48
N GLU A 473 22.16 1.06 -9.76
CA GLU A 473 22.86 1.83 -8.75
C GLU A 473 21.88 2.02 -7.60
N LYS A 474 22.29 1.61 -6.42
CA LYS A 474 21.43 1.57 -5.25
C LYS A 474 22.15 2.09 -4.01
N ALA A 475 21.52 2.96 -3.26
CA ALA A 475 21.94 3.36 -1.92
C ALA A 475 20.93 2.87 -0.88
N VAL A 476 21.44 2.47 0.28
CA VAL A 476 20.66 1.93 1.39
C VAL A 476 21.00 2.66 2.67
N CYS A 477 19.99 3.02 3.46
CA CYS A 477 20.16 3.61 4.79
C CYS A 477 19.35 2.80 5.81
N TYR A 478 19.95 2.43 6.92
CA TYR A 478 19.28 1.74 8.02
C TYR A 478 18.64 2.77 8.95
N LEU A 479 17.31 2.85 8.95
CA LEU A 479 16.55 3.87 9.69
C LEU A 479 16.36 3.56 11.17
N THR A 480 16.40 2.29 11.53
CA THR A 480 16.21 1.79 12.90
C THR A 480 17.49 1.22 13.48
N ASP A 481 18.62 1.87 13.14
CA ASP A 481 19.95 1.51 13.66
C ASP A 481 20.08 1.95 15.11
N TYR A 482 20.34 0.98 16.01
CA TYR A 482 20.57 1.22 17.43
C TYR A 482 22.00 0.81 17.85
N ASP A 483 22.88 0.58 16.88
CA ASP A 483 24.25 0.10 17.07
C ASP A 483 24.35 -1.21 17.88
N ASP A 484 23.31 -2.06 17.81
CA ASP A 484 23.18 -3.31 18.58
C ASP A 484 23.39 -4.59 17.77
N TYR A 485 23.55 -4.47 16.44
CA TYR A 485 23.88 -5.60 15.58
C TYR A 485 25.40 -5.67 15.31
N ASP A 486 25.93 -6.89 15.29
CA ASP A 486 27.29 -7.14 14.82
C ASP A 486 27.42 -6.84 13.33
N GLU A 487 28.65 -6.63 12.88
CA GLU A 487 28.96 -6.24 11.50
C GLU A 487 28.54 -7.31 10.47
N ASP A 488 28.61 -8.61 10.83
CA ASP A 488 28.18 -9.71 9.96
C ASP A 488 26.68 -9.66 9.72
N HIS A 489 25.92 -9.43 10.78
CA HIS A 489 24.47 -9.29 10.69
C HIS A 489 24.06 -8.04 9.91
N LEU A 490 24.73 -6.90 10.16
CA LEU A 490 24.51 -5.66 9.39
C LEU A 490 24.79 -5.88 7.90
N ALA A 491 25.96 -6.43 7.55
CA ALA A 491 26.30 -6.73 6.17
C ALA A 491 25.26 -7.63 5.50
N TRP A 492 24.74 -8.60 6.24
CA TRP A 492 23.70 -9.50 5.75
C TRP A 492 22.37 -8.75 5.51
N LEU A 493 21.96 -7.83 6.39
CA LEU A 493 20.76 -7.00 6.24
C LEU A 493 20.88 -6.09 5.01
N TYR A 494 22.01 -5.40 4.85
CA TYR A 494 22.25 -4.55 3.68
C TYR A 494 22.27 -5.37 2.37
N ASN A 495 22.78 -6.60 2.38
CA ASN A 495 22.74 -7.49 1.22
C ASN A 495 21.29 -7.88 0.82
N LYS A 496 20.37 -7.92 1.77
CA LYS A 496 18.94 -8.24 1.54
C LYS A 496 18.11 -7.02 1.11
N ALA A 497 18.61 -5.80 1.36
CA ALA A 497 17.86 -4.58 1.08
C ALA A 497 17.60 -4.41 -0.43
N SER A 498 16.33 -4.43 -0.82
CA SER A 498 15.91 -4.39 -2.22
C SER A 498 14.42 -4.07 -2.34
N LEU A 499 14.04 -3.38 -3.43
CA LEU A 499 12.65 -3.17 -3.85
C LEU A 499 12.23 -4.10 -5.00
N ARG A 500 13.08 -5.06 -5.38
CA ARG A 500 12.92 -5.86 -6.60
C ARG A 500 11.60 -6.62 -6.69
N ALA A 501 11.04 -7.09 -5.57
CA ALA A 501 9.78 -7.84 -5.60
C ALA A 501 8.61 -6.95 -6.00
N ILE A 502 8.50 -5.76 -5.39
CA ILE A 502 7.42 -4.82 -5.70
C ILE A 502 7.62 -4.17 -7.07
N ASP A 503 8.85 -3.84 -7.47
CA ASP A 503 9.15 -3.33 -8.81
C ASP A 503 8.79 -4.35 -9.91
N ALA A 504 9.06 -5.63 -9.68
CA ALA A 504 8.68 -6.71 -10.60
C ALA A 504 7.16 -6.82 -10.73
N PHE A 505 6.42 -6.68 -9.62
CA PHE A 505 4.97 -6.64 -9.65
C PHE A 505 4.44 -5.43 -10.43
N PHE A 506 4.95 -4.23 -10.17
CA PHE A 506 4.59 -3.02 -10.91
C PHE A 506 4.86 -3.15 -12.41
N MET A 507 5.97 -3.79 -12.78
CA MET A 507 6.26 -4.08 -14.19
C MET A 507 5.21 -5.02 -14.79
N GLN A 508 4.77 -6.05 -14.07
CA GLN A 508 3.73 -6.96 -14.53
C GLN A 508 2.38 -6.27 -14.66
N VAL A 509 2.00 -5.40 -13.73
CA VAL A 509 0.79 -4.55 -13.83
C VAL A 509 0.79 -3.78 -15.16
N ARG A 510 1.88 -3.07 -15.46
CA ARG A 510 2.01 -2.28 -16.70
C ARG A 510 2.01 -3.13 -17.98
N ARG A 511 2.49 -4.35 -17.90
CA ARG A 511 2.55 -5.26 -19.07
C ARG A 511 1.29 -6.04 -19.31
N ARG A 512 0.49 -6.29 -18.26
CA ARG A 512 -0.66 -7.21 -18.32
C ARG A 512 -2.02 -6.53 -18.24
N LEU A 513 -2.09 -5.31 -17.71
CA LEU A 513 -3.33 -4.55 -17.62
C LEU A 513 -3.33 -3.44 -18.67
N SER A 514 -4.18 -3.56 -19.69
CA SER A 514 -4.21 -2.63 -20.82
C SER A 514 -4.48 -1.17 -20.40
N LEU A 515 -5.36 -0.98 -19.40
CA LEU A 515 -5.71 0.35 -18.89
C LEU A 515 -4.58 1.02 -18.09
N LEU A 516 -3.57 0.25 -17.67
CA LEU A 516 -2.48 0.72 -16.80
C LEU A 516 -1.11 0.68 -17.49
N GLU A 517 -1.11 0.59 -18.83
CA GLU A 517 0.10 0.65 -19.64
C GLU A 517 0.78 2.01 -19.49
N ARG A 518 2.12 2.01 -19.50
CA ARG A 518 2.87 3.28 -19.52
C ARG A 518 2.51 4.09 -20.76
N PRO A 519 2.31 5.41 -20.59
CA PRO A 519 2.20 6.29 -21.73
C PRO A 519 3.51 6.28 -22.55
N ILE A 520 3.37 6.31 -23.86
CA ILE A 520 4.50 6.31 -24.81
C ILE A 520 4.79 7.76 -25.22
N ALA A 521 6.05 8.20 -25.07
CA ALA A 521 6.49 9.46 -25.65
C ALA A 521 6.56 9.30 -27.17
N THR A 522 5.91 10.17 -27.92
CA THR A 522 5.96 10.19 -29.40
C THR A 522 6.92 11.26 -29.88
N ALA A 523 7.75 10.91 -30.87
CA ALA A 523 8.75 11.82 -31.46
C ALA A 523 8.12 13.07 -32.13
N SER A 524 6.86 12.99 -32.56
CA SER A 524 6.15 14.07 -33.25
C SER A 524 5.54 15.13 -32.32
N ASN A 525 5.59 14.93 -31.02
CA ASN A 525 4.99 15.85 -30.04
C ASN A 525 5.97 16.11 -28.90
N GLU A 526 6.79 17.15 -29.03
CA GLU A 526 7.62 17.65 -27.94
C GLU A 526 6.80 17.72 -26.62
N ARG A 527 7.10 16.79 -25.67
CA ARG A 527 6.50 16.71 -24.33
C ARG A 527 5.06 16.21 -24.24
N ARG A 528 4.39 15.80 -25.32
CA ARG A 528 3.10 15.12 -25.25
C ARG A 528 3.30 13.61 -25.14
N VAL A 529 2.56 13.02 -24.23
CA VAL A 529 2.62 11.58 -23.95
C VAL A 529 1.34 10.97 -24.50
N TRP A 530 1.48 9.96 -25.37
CA TRP A 530 0.33 9.21 -25.87
C TRP A 530 -0.04 8.13 -24.89
N HIS A 531 -1.31 8.17 -24.44
CA HIS A 531 -1.92 7.13 -23.63
C HIS A 531 -2.73 6.24 -24.57
N GLY A 532 -2.22 5.06 -24.91
CA GLY A 532 -2.86 4.12 -25.83
C GLY A 532 -4.25 3.70 -25.38
N TYR A 533 -4.40 3.47 -24.09
CA TYR A 533 -5.68 3.21 -23.44
C TYR A 533 -5.75 4.04 -22.17
N SER A 534 -6.45 5.15 -22.22
CA SER A 534 -6.70 5.94 -21.01
C SER A 534 -7.63 5.18 -20.10
N ALA A 535 -7.25 5.04 -18.84
CA ALA A 535 -8.15 4.52 -17.83
C ALA A 535 -9.22 5.58 -17.56
N TYR A 536 -10.46 5.23 -17.85
CA TYR A 536 -11.62 5.98 -17.42
C TYR A 536 -12.17 5.33 -16.15
N ASN A 537 -12.69 6.12 -15.23
CA ASN A 537 -13.27 5.64 -13.99
C ASN A 537 -12.27 4.90 -13.07
N PRO A 538 -11.74 5.59 -12.05
CA PRO A 538 -10.77 5.02 -11.09
C PRO A 538 -11.26 3.74 -10.40
N ARG A 539 -12.58 3.56 -10.22
CA ARG A 539 -13.19 2.34 -9.68
C ARG A 539 -12.76 1.09 -10.45
N SER A 540 -12.63 1.18 -11.77
CA SER A 540 -12.15 0.07 -12.59
C SER A 540 -10.68 -0.25 -12.34
N ILE A 541 -9.87 0.77 -12.02
CA ILE A 541 -8.45 0.58 -11.68
C ILE A 541 -8.32 -0.16 -10.35
N VAL A 542 -9.04 0.27 -9.31
CA VAL A 542 -9.07 -0.42 -8.01
C VAL A 542 -9.35 -1.91 -8.22
N LYS A 543 -10.45 -2.23 -8.93
CA LYS A 543 -10.84 -3.61 -9.20
C LYS A 543 -9.78 -4.41 -9.95
N LEU A 544 -9.19 -3.82 -10.99
CA LEU A 544 -8.16 -4.49 -11.79
C LEU A 544 -6.88 -4.73 -10.99
N LEU A 545 -6.45 -3.80 -10.14
CA LEU A 545 -5.27 -3.97 -9.30
C LEU A 545 -5.45 -5.10 -8.29
N GLU A 546 -6.59 -5.13 -7.61
CA GLU A 546 -6.92 -6.19 -6.64
C GLU A 546 -7.07 -7.56 -7.31
N MET A 547 -7.79 -7.65 -8.43
CA MET A 547 -7.90 -8.88 -9.21
C MET A 547 -6.54 -9.35 -9.71
N PHE A 548 -5.68 -8.41 -10.16
CA PHE A 548 -4.35 -8.77 -10.63
C PHE A 548 -3.43 -9.23 -9.49
N ARG A 549 -3.54 -8.65 -8.29
CA ARG A 549 -2.83 -9.14 -7.09
C ARG A 549 -3.16 -10.60 -6.81
N VAL A 550 -4.44 -10.96 -6.85
CA VAL A 550 -4.89 -12.35 -6.66
C VAL A 550 -4.34 -13.26 -7.76
N PHE A 551 -4.47 -12.85 -9.02
CA PHE A 551 -3.94 -13.60 -10.16
C PHE A 551 -2.43 -13.80 -10.07
N TYR A 552 -1.67 -12.76 -9.72
CA TYR A 552 -0.22 -12.81 -9.54
C TYR A 552 0.19 -13.76 -8.42
N ASN A 553 -0.45 -13.65 -7.28
CA ASN A 553 -0.10 -14.43 -6.09
C ASN A 553 -0.43 -15.92 -6.21
N TYR A 554 -1.55 -16.27 -6.85
CA TYR A 554 -2.09 -17.63 -6.80
C TYR A 554 -2.06 -18.39 -8.13
N VAL A 555 -1.93 -17.69 -9.26
CA VAL A 555 -2.03 -18.30 -10.60
C VAL A 555 -0.73 -18.23 -11.39
N LEU A 556 0.00 -17.10 -11.32
CA LEU A 556 1.25 -16.93 -12.06
C LEU A 556 2.38 -17.70 -11.39
N VAL A 557 2.95 -18.65 -12.14
CA VAL A 557 4.10 -19.44 -11.68
C VAL A 557 5.42 -18.78 -12.08
N GLY A 558 6.43 -18.88 -11.20
CA GLY A 558 7.80 -18.53 -11.49
C GLY A 558 8.54 -19.61 -12.31
N ARG A 559 9.85 -19.41 -12.53
CA ARG A 559 10.70 -20.40 -13.19
C ARG A 559 10.82 -21.71 -12.42
N ASP A 560 10.68 -21.63 -11.10
CA ASP A 560 10.64 -22.75 -10.16
C ASP A 560 9.30 -23.49 -10.13
N LYS A 561 8.38 -23.15 -11.03
CA LYS A 561 7.01 -23.68 -11.12
C LYS A 561 6.15 -23.42 -9.87
N GLN A 562 6.57 -22.52 -8.98
CA GLN A 562 5.81 -22.12 -7.80
C GLN A 562 5.18 -20.73 -7.98
N THR A 563 4.01 -20.53 -7.36
CA THR A 563 3.39 -19.22 -7.23
C THR A 563 3.90 -18.51 -5.97
N PRO A 564 3.78 -17.17 -5.87
CA PRO A 564 4.10 -16.47 -4.62
C PRO A 564 3.38 -17.03 -3.39
N ALA A 565 2.10 -17.38 -3.52
CA ALA A 565 1.31 -17.96 -2.43
C ALA A 565 1.81 -19.35 -2.00
N MET A 566 2.33 -20.16 -2.94
CA MET A 566 2.98 -21.43 -2.60
C MET A 566 4.26 -21.21 -1.79
N ARG A 567 5.11 -20.26 -2.20
CA ARG A 567 6.36 -19.96 -1.47
C ARG A 567 6.11 -19.40 -0.08
N LEU A 568 5.03 -18.62 0.10
CA LEU A 568 4.63 -18.10 1.41
C LEU A 568 3.93 -19.17 2.27
N GLY A 569 3.47 -20.29 1.69
CA GLY A 569 2.75 -21.36 2.40
C GLY A 569 1.23 -21.16 2.49
N LEU A 570 0.67 -20.17 1.78
CA LEU A 570 -0.78 -19.94 1.71
C LEU A 570 -1.50 -20.86 0.72
N ALA A 571 -0.76 -21.52 -0.17
CA ALA A 571 -1.29 -22.48 -1.11
C ALA A 571 -0.37 -23.71 -1.23
N LYS A 572 -0.96 -24.90 -1.30
CA LYS A 572 -0.20 -26.15 -1.51
C LYS A 572 0.16 -26.40 -2.97
N GLY A 573 -0.52 -25.73 -3.90
CA GLY A 573 -0.33 -25.83 -5.34
C GLY A 573 -0.84 -24.58 -6.06
N ARG A 574 -0.63 -24.56 -7.39
CA ARG A 574 -1.19 -23.52 -8.25
C ARG A 574 -2.72 -23.59 -8.19
N VAL A 575 -3.37 -22.46 -7.91
CA VAL A 575 -4.84 -22.38 -7.86
C VAL A 575 -5.41 -22.29 -9.27
N GLY A 576 -6.47 -23.05 -9.55
CA GLY A 576 -7.22 -22.97 -10.79
C GLY A 576 -8.00 -21.65 -10.89
N LEU A 577 -8.16 -21.14 -12.12
CA LEU A 577 -8.95 -19.91 -12.30
C LEU A 577 -10.41 -20.09 -11.88
N GLU A 578 -10.95 -21.28 -12.04
CA GLU A 578 -12.33 -21.60 -11.66
C GLU A 578 -12.51 -21.57 -10.15
N ASP A 579 -11.50 -22.01 -9.39
CA ASP A 579 -11.50 -21.96 -7.92
C ASP A 579 -11.57 -20.53 -7.38
N ILE A 580 -11.07 -19.57 -8.16
CA ILE A 580 -11.13 -18.14 -7.82
C ILE A 580 -12.45 -17.54 -8.31
N VAL A 581 -12.76 -17.73 -9.60
CA VAL A 581 -13.91 -17.10 -10.27
C VAL A 581 -15.24 -17.56 -9.71
N TYR A 582 -15.30 -18.80 -9.22
CA TYR A 582 -16.51 -19.41 -8.64
C TYR A 582 -16.32 -19.75 -7.16
N PHE A 583 -15.44 -19.00 -6.48
CA PHE A 583 -15.14 -19.25 -5.08
C PHE A 583 -16.42 -19.23 -4.22
N GLN A 584 -16.50 -20.20 -3.34
CA GLN A 584 -17.51 -20.32 -2.29
C GLN A 584 -16.74 -20.64 -0.99
N PRO A 585 -16.83 -19.79 0.05
CA PRO A 585 -16.17 -20.01 1.34
C PRO A 585 -16.67 -21.27 2.04
#